data_ab553ce16e5317e8fe702ee18cc2a428
#
_entry.id   ab553ce16e5317e8fe702ee18cc2a428
#
_cell.length_a   1.000
_cell.length_b   1.000
_cell.length_c   1.000
_cell.angle_alpha   90.00
_cell.angle_beta   90.00
_cell.angle_gamma   90.00
#
_symmetry.space_group_name_H-M   'P 1'
#
loop_
_entity.id
_entity.type
_entity.pdbx_description
1 polymer ?
#
loop_
_entity_poly.entity_id
_entity_poly.type
_entity_poly.pdbx_seq_one_letter_code
_entity_poly.pdbx_strand_id
1 'polypeptide(L)'
;MAVMNVNPTRMELTNLKRKLSTARRGHKLLKDKRDELMRRFLDLVKENKALRIRVEEGIKQANVNMEIARSAMNDKSLSVAMMLPTQEMSLDSSEKNVMSVMIPVFDVQYKTADKNDIYSYGTAFTSAELDNAVSALSEIMPDMLRLAEIEKSCQLLAGEIEKTRRRVNALEHVMIPQYEETIKYISMKLDENERSTTTRLMKVKDMMLEQAHHYDDPFGM
;
A
#
# COMPACT_ATOMS: atom_id res chain seq x y z
N MET A 1 5.55 -13.74 25.82
CA MET A 1 6.37 -13.22 24.70
C MET A 1 7.79 -13.01 25.17
N ALA A 2 8.79 -13.00 24.28
CA ALA A 2 10.19 -12.87 24.72
C ALA A 2 10.50 -11.42 25.11
N VAL A 3 10.97 -11.24 26.35
CA VAL A 3 11.53 -9.97 26.84
C VAL A 3 12.77 -9.62 26.00
N MET A 4 12.92 -8.37 25.60
CA MET A 4 14.11 -7.92 24.86
C MET A 4 15.35 -8.06 25.76
N ASN A 5 16.46 -8.51 25.18
CA ASN A 5 17.72 -8.61 25.90
C ASN A 5 18.37 -7.22 26.01
N VAL A 6 17.99 -6.47 27.06
CA VAL A 6 18.41 -5.09 27.30
C VAL A 6 18.85 -4.97 28.77
N ASN A 7 19.89 -4.18 29.01
CA ASN A 7 20.35 -3.94 30.36
C ASN A 7 19.31 -3.13 31.19
N PRO A 8 18.92 -3.58 32.40
CA PRO A 8 17.91 -2.94 33.23
C PRO A 8 18.44 -1.67 33.89
N THR A 9 18.42 -0.55 33.13
CA THR A 9 18.86 0.77 33.63
C THR A 9 17.72 1.79 33.53
N ARG A 10 17.74 2.83 34.38
CA ARG A 10 16.76 3.93 34.34
C ARG A 10 16.76 4.65 32.97
N MET A 11 17.92 4.77 32.33
CA MET A 11 18.08 5.38 31.04
C MET A 11 17.34 4.57 29.96
N GLU A 12 17.53 3.25 29.97
CA GLU A 12 16.90 2.34 29.00
C GLU A 12 15.37 2.25 29.20
N LEU A 13 14.92 2.30 30.47
CA LEU A 13 13.48 2.41 30.76
C LEU A 13 12.85 3.66 30.11
N THR A 14 13.53 4.81 30.21
CA THR A 14 13.05 6.06 29.61
C THR A 14 13.03 5.98 28.08
N ASN A 15 14.05 5.39 27.48
CA ASN A 15 14.15 5.17 26.03
C ASN A 15 13.03 4.24 25.53
N LEU A 16 12.77 3.15 26.24
CA LEU A 16 11.70 2.22 25.90
C LEU A 16 10.31 2.85 26.04
N LYS A 17 10.08 3.67 27.07
CA LYS A 17 8.84 4.43 27.20
C LYS A 17 8.62 5.40 26.03
N ARG A 18 9.68 6.07 25.54
CA ARG A 18 9.62 6.91 24.32
C ARG A 18 9.32 6.07 23.08
N LYS A 19 10.03 4.95 22.92
CA LYS A 19 9.80 4.02 21.77
C LYS A 19 8.36 3.50 21.78
N LEU A 20 7.83 3.11 22.92
CA LEU A 20 6.43 2.67 23.07
C LEU A 20 5.45 3.77 22.67
N SER A 21 5.65 5.00 23.17
CA SER A 21 4.80 6.14 22.81
C SER A 21 4.82 6.43 21.30
N THR A 22 6.00 6.36 20.68
CA THR A 22 6.16 6.54 19.23
C THR A 22 5.52 5.40 18.47
N ALA A 23 5.68 4.14 18.92
CA ALA A 23 5.07 2.96 18.30
C ALA A 23 3.54 3.03 18.35
N ARG A 24 2.94 3.44 19.47
CA ARG A 24 1.48 3.62 19.60
C ARG A 24 0.95 4.71 18.66
N ARG A 25 1.64 5.84 18.56
CA ARG A 25 1.28 6.91 17.61
C ARG A 25 1.43 6.46 16.17
N GLY A 26 2.56 5.80 15.86
CA GLY A 26 2.80 5.25 14.52
C GLY A 26 1.78 4.18 14.11
N HIS A 27 1.39 3.30 15.04
CA HIS A 27 0.32 2.32 14.81
C HIS A 27 -1.00 3.00 14.43
N LYS A 28 -1.42 4.03 15.18
CA LYS A 28 -2.65 4.78 14.89
C LYS A 28 -2.60 5.42 13.50
N LEU A 29 -1.51 6.13 13.17
CA LEU A 29 -1.34 6.80 11.87
C LEU A 29 -1.31 5.80 10.70
N LEU A 30 -0.64 4.65 10.88
CA LEU A 30 -0.61 3.61 9.85
C LEU A 30 -1.96 2.92 9.68
N LYS A 31 -2.72 2.75 10.76
CA LYS A 31 -4.10 2.24 10.71
C LYS A 31 -5.00 3.20 9.93
N ASP A 32 -4.97 4.48 10.26
CA ASP A 32 -5.73 5.52 9.57
C ASP A 32 -5.34 5.58 8.06
N LYS A 33 -4.03 5.50 7.76
CA LYS A 33 -3.54 5.43 6.37
C LYS A 33 -4.08 4.20 5.64
N ARG A 34 -4.04 3.02 6.27
CA ARG A 34 -4.56 1.78 5.68
C ARG A 34 -6.06 1.88 5.37
N ASP A 35 -6.83 2.43 6.29
CA ASP A 35 -8.28 2.52 6.17
C ASP A 35 -8.68 3.49 5.04
N GLU A 36 -7.96 4.60 4.89
CA GLU A 36 -8.17 5.53 3.77
C GLU A 36 -7.72 4.94 2.42
N LEU A 37 -6.59 4.22 2.37
CA LEU A 37 -6.18 3.50 1.16
C LEU A 37 -7.20 2.44 0.77
N MET A 38 -7.75 1.71 1.73
CA MET A 38 -8.79 0.70 1.50
C MET A 38 -10.06 1.33 0.94
N ARG A 39 -10.47 2.49 1.45
CA ARG A 39 -11.64 3.21 0.94
C ARG A 39 -11.47 3.58 -0.53
N ARG A 40 -10.34 4.20 -0.88
CA ARG A 40 -10.03 4.57 -2.26
C ARG A 40 -9.93 3.35 -3.19
N PHE A 41 -9.31 2.28 -2.69
CA PHE A 41 -9.23 1.03 -3.43
C PHE A 41 -10.60 0.46 -3.76
N LEU A 42 -11.53 0.44 -2.79
CA LEU A 42 -12.90 -0.04 -3.03
C LEU A 42 -13.67 0.81 -4.04
N ASP A 43 -13.48 2.12 -4.04
CA ASP A 43 -14.10 3.00 -5.02
C ASP A 43 -13.55 2.74 -6.44
N LEU A 44 -12.23 2.59 -6.57
CA LEU A 44 -11.62 2.22 -7.86
C LEU A 44 -12.02 0.82 -8.33
N VAL A 45 -12.19 -0.14 -7.44
CA VAL A 45 -12.67 -1.50 -7.80
C VAL A 45 -14.09 -1.47 -8.36
N LYS A 46 -14.97 -0.61 -7.82
CA LYS A 46 -16.33 -0.44 -8.37
C LYS A 46 -16.29 0.17 -9.78
N GLU A 47 -15.45 1.20 -9.98
CA GLU A 47 -15.26 1.82 -11.29
C GLU A 47 -14.65 0.82 -12.28
N ASN A 48 -13.63 0.10 -11.87
CA ASN A 48 -12.99 -0.97 -12.65
C ASN A 48 -14.02 -2.01 -13.13
N LYS A 49 -14.86 -2.50 -12.22
CA LYS A 49 -15.89 -3.50 -12.57
C LYS A 49 -16.88 -2.95 -13.60
N ALA A 50 -17.33 -1.71 -13.45
CA ALA A 50 -18.28 -1.09 -14.38
C ALA A 50 -17.66 -0.89 -15.77
N LEU A 51 -16.42 -0.39 -15.84
CA LEU A 51 -15.68 -0.23 -17.08
C LEU A 51 -15.37 -1.56 -17.74
N ARG A 52 -14.96 -2.56 -16.97
CA ARG A 52 -14.65 -3.89 -17.49
C ARG A 52 -15.85 -4.54 -18.19
N ILE A 53 -17.03 -4.48 -17.56
CA ILE A 53 -18.25 -5.01 -18.18
C ILE A 53 -18.53 -4.29 -19.52
N ARG A 54 -18.39 -2.95 -19.54
CA ARG A 54 -18.62 -2.15 -20.76
C ARG A 54 -17.62 -2.51 -21.88
N VAL A 55 -16.33 -2.62 -21.50
CA VAL A 55 -15.26 -2.98 -22.45
C VAL A 55 -15.47 -4.41 -22.97
N GLU A 56 -15.78 -5.38 -22.10
CA GLU A 56 -16.03 -6.78 -22.49
C GLU A 56 -17.22 -6.88 -23.46
N GLU A 57 -18.30 -6.14 -23.20
CA GLU A 57 -19.47 -6.12 -24.04
C GLU A 57 -19.18 -5.48 -25.40
N GLY A 58 -18.46 -4.37 -25.41
CA GLY A 58 -18.05 -3.69 -26.63
C GLY A 58 -17.07 -4.50 -27.48
N ILE A 59 -16.05 -5.14 -26.87
CA ILE A 59 -15.14 -6.03 -27.59
C ILE A 59 -15.91 -7.22 -28.18
N LYS A 60 -16.88 -7.77 -27.43
CA LYS A 60 -17.72 -8.86 -27.93
C LYS A 60 -18.51 -8.43 -29.18
N GLN A 61 -19.09 -7.23 -29.15
CA GLN A 61 -19.80 -6.67 -30.28
C GLN A 61 -18.88 -6.45 -31.49
N ALA A 62 -17.70 -5.86 -31.27
CA ALA A 62 -16.71 -5.64 -32.30
C ALA A 62 -16.23 -6.96 -32.95
N ASN A 63 -16.00 -8.00 -32.14
CA ASN A 63 -15.60 -9.32 -32.63
C ASN A 63 -16.72 -9.97 -33.48
N VAL A 64 -17.98 -9.87 -33.05
CA VAL A 64 -19.11 -10.39 -33.83
C VAL A 64 -19.18 -9.69 -35.19
N ASN A 65 -19.08 -8.34 -35.23
CA ASN A 65 -19.06 -7.58 -36.45
C ASN A 65 -17.88 -7.97 -37.38
N MET A 66 -16.71 -8.21 -36.79
CA MET A 66 -15.51 -8.64 -37.52
C MET A 66 -15.65 -10.05 -38.11
N GLU A 67 -16.29 -10.99 -37.40
CA GLU A 67 -16.58 -12.32 -37.91
C GLU A 67 -17.59 -12.27 -39.06
N ILE A 68 -18.58 -11.40 -38.98
CA ILE A 68 -19.55 -11.19 -40.10
C ILE A 68 -18.81 -10.58 -41.31
N ALA A 69 -17.97 -9.57 -41.10
CA ALA A 69 -17.16 -8.98 -42.16
C ALA A 69 -16.25 -10.01 -42.83
N ARG A 70 -15.63 -10.88 -42.03
CA ARG A 70 -14.78 -11.98 -42.55
C ARG A 70 -15.53 -13.02 -43.31
N SER A 71 -16.80 -13.26 -43.00
CA SER A 71 -17.64 -14.17 -43.77
C SER A 71 -18.07 -13.59 -45.13
N ALA A 72 -18.18 -12.27 -45.21
CA ALA A 72 -18.61 -11.55 -46.44
C ALA A 72 -17.44 -11.21 -47.38
N MET A 73 -16.20 -11.17 -46.88
CA MET A 73 -15.00 -10.76 -47.61
C MET A 73 -14.00 -11.90 -47.75
N ASN A 74 -13.16 -11.80 -48.80
CA ASN A 74 -12.03 -12.72 -48.96
C ASN A 74 -10.90 -12.34 -47.94
N ASP A 75 -10.27 -13.34 -47.30
CA ASP A 75 -9.17 -13.15 -46.37
C ASP A 75 -8.02 -12.28 -46.89
N LYS A 76 -7.74 -12.36 -48.21
CA LYS A 76 -6.73 -11.50 -48.85
C LYS A 76 -7.14 -10.03 -48.88
N SER A 77 -8.42 -9.76 -49.22
CA SER A 77 -8.95 -8.39 -49.25
C SER A 77 -8.98 -7.77 -47.86
N LEU A 78 -9.36 -8.54 -46.85
CA LEU A 78 -9.34 -8.11 -45.45
C LEU A 78 -7.92 -7.79 -44.99
N SER A 79 -6.95 -8.67 -45.29
CA SER A 79 -5.55 -8.43 -44.92
C SER A 79 -4.96 -7.17 -45.56
N VAL A 80 -5.33 -6.90 -46.84
CA VAL A 80 -4.89 -5.67 -47.53
C VAL A 80 -5.56 -4.43 -46.94
N ALA A 81 -6.85 -4.48 -46.62
CA ALA A 81 -7.59 -3.38 -46.01
C ALA A 81 -6.99 -2.97 -44.64
N MET A 82 -6.55 -3.93 -43.84
CA MET A 82 -5.98 -3.71 -42.49
C MET A 82 -4.47 -3.45 -42.49
N MET A 83 -3.80 -3.38 -43.64
CA MET A 83 -2.34 -3.32 -43.76
C MET A 83 -1.75 -1.96 -43.37
N LEU A 84 -2.46 -0.87 -43.63
CA LEU A 84 -1.99 0.49 -43.37
C LEU A 84 -2.95 1.22 -42.44
N PRO A 85 -2.55 1.54 -41.20
CA PRO A 85 -3.38 2.36 -40.31
C PRO A 85 -3.38 3.83 -40.76
N THR A 86 -4.54 4.47 -40.74
CA THR A 86 -4.67 5.93 -40.97
C THR A 86 -4.47 6.73 -39.72
N GLN A 87 -4.83 6.18 -38.58
CA GLN A 87 -4.70 6.86 -37.29
C GLN A 87 -3.48 6.35 -36.50
N GLU A 88 -2.73 7.29 -35.97
CA GLU A 88 -1.64 7.00 -35.04
C GLU A 88 -1.93 7.65 -33.69
N MET A 89 -1.82 6.88 -32.63
CA MET A 89 -2.03 7.31 -31.26
C MET A 89 -0.75 7.13 -30.48
N SER A 90 -0.31 8.17 -29.77
CA SER A 90 0.79 8.07 -28.79
C SER A 90 0.24 8.15 -27.38
N LEU A 91 0.79 7.34 -26.48
CA LEU A 91 0.44 7.28 -25.09
C LEU A 91 1.59 7.84 -24.24
N ASP A 92 1.37 8.96 -23.58
CA ASP A 92 2.28 9.51 -22.61
C ASP A 92 1.85 9.09 -21.20
N SER A 93 2.78 8.51 -20.44
CA SER A 93 2.55 8.05 -19.08
C SER A 93 3.15 9.05 -18.09
N SER A 94 2.31 9.72 -17.33
CA SER A 94 2.68 10.56 -16.20
C SER A 94 2.39 9.84 -14.88
N GLU A 95 3.01 10.28 -13.78
CA GLU A 95 2.80 9.69 -12.47
C GLU A 95 2.16 10.70 -11.51
N LYS A 96 1.09 10.29 -10.84
CA LYS A 96 0.43 11.07 -9.78
C LYS A 96 0.64 10.41 -8.43
N ASN A 97 1.09 11.18 -7.44
CA ASN A 97 1.25 10.68 -6.08
C ASN A 97 -0.08 10.70 -5.33
N VAL A 98 -0.52 9.53 -4.88
CA VAL A 98 -1.71 9.37 -4.01
C VAL A 98 -1.30 8.64 -2.74
N MET A 99 -1.18 9.36 -1.62
CA MET A 99 -0.81 8.82 -0.30
C MET A 99 0.52 8.02 -0.31
N SER A 100 1.52 8.52 -1.03
CA SER A 100 2.83 7.89 -1.23
C SER A 100 2.82 6.67 -2.16
N VAL A 101 1.75 6.47 -2.94
CA VAL A 101 1.68 5.52 -4.04
C VAL A 101 1.74 6.31 -5.33
N MET A 102 2.69 5.99 -6.21
CA MET A 102 2.78 6.57 -7.55
C MET A 102 1.81 5.82 -8.46
N ILE A 103 0.75 6.49 -8.88
CA ILE A 103 -0.30 5.97 -9.76
C ILE A 103 -0.04 6.51 -11.16
N PRO A 104 -0.02 5.68 -12.20
CA PRO A 104 0.11 6.14 -13.57
C PRO A 104 -1.16 6.87 -13.99
N VAL A 105 -0.97 7.92 -14.78
CA VAL A 105 -2.03 8.65 -15.48
C VAL A 105 -1.66 8.66 -16.95
N PHE A 106 -2.58 8.23 -17.79
CA PHE A 106 -2.37 8.12 -19.23
C PHE A 106 -2.94 9.31 -19.97
N ASP A 107 -2.06 10.04 -20.67
CA ASP A 107 -2.42 11.10 -21.58
C ASP A 107 -2.33 10.58 -23.02
N VAL A 108 -3.47 10.60 -23.70
CA VAL A 108 -3.58 10.09 -25.06
C VAL A 108 -3.50 11.24 -26.04
N GLN A 109 -2.51 11.19 -26.93
CA GLN A 109 -2.35 12.17 -28.01
C GLN A 109 -2.62 11.48 -29.35
N TYR A 110 -3.60 12.00 -30.07
CA TYR A 110 -3.89 11.59 -31.44
C TYR A 110 -3.03 12.42 -32.40
N LYS A 111 -2.25 11.77 -33.24
CA LYS A 111 -1.37 12.44 -34.21
C LYS A 111 -2.11 12.82 -35.50
N THR A 112 -3.31 12.28 -35.74
CA THR A 112 -4.11 12.53 -36.89
C THR A 112 -4.99 13.75 -36.69
N ALA A 113 -5.09 14.61 -37.71
CA ALA A 113 -5.84 15.86 -37.66
C ALA A 113 -7.36 15.64 -37.46
N ASP A 114 -7.92 14.62 -38.09
CA ASP A 114 -9.34 14.27 -38.02
C ASP A 114 -9.53 12.97 -37.22
N LYS A 115 -10.22 13.10 -36.06
CA LYS A 115 -10.59 11.93 -35.23
C LYS A 115 -11.59 10.98 -35.91
N ASN A 116 -12.28 11.45 -36.95
CA ASN A 116 -13.31 10.68 -37.66
C ASN A 116 -12.76 9.92 -38.85
N ASP A 117 -11.51 10.17 -39.29
CA ASP A 117 -10.87 9.42 -40.34
C ASP A 117 -10.30 8.10 -39.84
N ILE A 118 -11.22 7.18 -39.52
CA ILE A 118 -10.94 5.87 -38.95
C ILE A 118 -10.63 4.84 -40.01
N TYR A 119 -11.15 5.04 -41.26
CA TYR A 119 -11.09 4.04 -42.31
C TYR A 119 -9.84 4.21 -43.17
N SER A 120 -8.98 3.19 -43.16
CA SER A 120 -7.72 3.16 -43.93
C SER A 120 -7.86 2.58 -45.35
N TYR A 121 -9.07 2.20 -45.75
CA TYR A 121 -9.32 1.44 -46.96
C TYR A 121 -10.42 2.08 -47.83
N GLY A 122 -10.37 1.82 -49.13
CA GLY A 122 -11.38 2.30 -50.04
C GLY A 122 -12.62 1.40 -50.09
N THR A 123 -13.76 1.99 -50.41
CA THR A 123 -15.09 1.33 -50.43
C THR A 123 -15.28 0.29 -51.51
N ALA A 124 -14.35 0.16 -52.46
CA ALA A 124 -14.56 -0.65 -53.69
C ALA A 124 -14.53 -2.18 -53.45
N PHE A 125 -13.86 -2.66 -52.40
CA PHE A 125 -13.69 -4.09 -52.11
C PHE A 125 -13.93 -4.44 -50.64
N THR A 126 -14.53 -3.54 -49.87
CA THR A 126 -14.78 -3.70 -48.45
C THR A 126 -16.27 -3.74 -48.16
N SER A 127 -16.68 -4.48 -47.14
CA SER A 127 -18.06 -4.57 -46.69
C SER A 127 -18.36 -3.53 -45.60
N ALA A 128 -19.59 -3.03 -45.56
CA ALA A 128 -20.06 -2.14 -44.49
C ALA A 128 -19.93 -2.75 -43.10
N GLU A 129 -19.89 -4.06 -42.97
CA GLU A 129 -19.70 -4.77 -41.72
C GLU A 129 -18.30 -4.58 -41.12
N LEU A 130 -17.29 -4.39 -42.01
CA LEU A 130 -15.93 -4.03 -41.55
C LEU A 130 -15.92 -2.63 -40.95
N ASP A 131 -16.65 -1.69 -41.55
CA ASP A 131 -16.77 -0.32 -41.03
C ASP A 131 -17.41 -0.31 -39.64
N ASN A 132 -18.45 -1.13 -39.43
CA ASN A 132 -19.09 -1.29 -38.11
C ASN A 132 -18.14 -1.89 -37.07
N ALA A 133 -17.28 -2.84 -37.46
CA ALA A 133 -16.32 -3.45 -36.55
C ALA A 133 -15.22 -2.45 -36.14
N VAL A 134 -14.69 -1.69 -37.10
CA VAL A 134 -13.64 -0.68 -36.84
C VAL A 134 -14.19 0.48 -36.02
N SER A 135 -15.41 0.96 -36.31
CA SER A 135 -16.09 1.99 -35.52
C SER A 135 -16.29 1.54 -34.08
N ALA A 136 -16.81 0.33 -33.86
CA ALA A 136 -17.01 -0.23 -32.52
C ALA A 136 -15.69 -0.33 -31.71
N LEU A 137 -14.59 -0.74 -32.37
CA LEU A 137 -13.27 -0.75 -31.70
C LEU A 137 -12.76 0.64 -31.36
N SER A 138 -12.94 1.60 -32.25
CA SER A 138 -12.55 3.00 -32.04
C SER A 138 -13.29 3.63 -30.88
N GLU A 139 -14.57 3.34 -30.69
CA GLU A 139 -15.38 3.83 -29.57
C GLU A 139 -14.96 3.26 -28.23
N ILE A 140 -14.50 2.01 -28.22
CA ILE A 140 -14.10 1.33 -26.97
C ILE A 140 -12.67 1.65 -26.57
N MET A 141 -11.81 2.07 -27.50
CA MET A 141 -10.39 2.31 -27.26
C MET A 141 -10.12 3.24 -26.04
N PRO A 142 -10.82 4.38 -25.87
CA PRO A 142 -10.64 5.24 -24.70
C PRO A 142 -10.99 4.53 -23.38
N ASP A 143 -12.07 3.73 -23.39
CA ASP A 143 -12.49 2.97 -22.21
C ASP A 143 -11.48 1.86 -21.86
N MET A 144 -10.86 1.22 -22.86
CA MET A 144 -9.78 0.24 -22.65
C MET A 144 -8.54 0.87 -22.01
N LEU A 145 -8.12 2.04 -22.46
CA LEU A 145 -6.99 2.76 -21.88
C LEU A 145 -7.27 3.20 -20.44
N ARG A 146 -8.48 3.70 -20.19
CA ARG A 146 -8.90 4.06 -18.84
C ARG A 146 -8.99 2.82 -17.93
N LEU A 147 -9.46 1.69 -18.45
CA LEU A 147 -9.45 0.43 -17.71
C LEU A 147 -8.02 0.02 -17.31
N ALA A 148 -7.08 0.07 -18.25
CA ALA A 148 -5.68 -0.25 -17.99
C ALA A 148 -5.05 0.66 -16.91
N GLU A 149 -5.34 1.96 -16.94
CA GLU A 149 -4.93 2.93 -15.91
C GLU A 149 -5.47 2.55 -14.52
N ILE A 150 -6.77 2.27 -14.44
CA ILE A 150 -7.44 1.92 -13.18
C ILE A 150 -6.96 0.56 -12.66
N GLU A 151 -6.80 -0.44 -13.52
CA GLU A 151 -6.29 -1.76 -13.12
C GLU A 151 -4.87 -1.65 -12.55
N LYS A 152 -4.00 -0.89 -13.20
CA LYS A 152 -2.65 -0.66 -12.69
C LYS A 152 -2.66 0.09 -11.37
N SER A 153 -3.50 1.09 -11.23
CA SER A 153 -3.70 1.85 -10.00
C SER A 153 -4.20 0.95 -8.86
N CYS A 154 -5.18 0.08 -9.11
CA CYS A 154 -5.66 -0.90 -8.15
C CYS A 154 -4.55 -1.86 -7.71
N GLN A 155 -3.74 -2.36 -8.65
CA GLN A 155 -2.63 -3.26 -8.33
C GLN A 155 -1.59 -2.61 -7.40
N LEU A 156 -1.22 -1.35 -7.68
CA LEU A 156 -0.26 -0.60 -6.87
C LEU A 156 -0.81 -0.30 -5.47
N LEU A 157 -2.07 0.13 -5.38
CA LEU A 157 -2.75 0.36 -4.09
C LEU A 157 -2.88 -0.92 -3.26
N ALA A 158 -3.26 -2.04 -3.87
CA ALA A 158 -3.35 -3.33 -3.19
C ALA A 158 -2.00 -3.74 -2.58
N GLY A 159 -0.90 -3.58 -3.32
CA GLY A 159 0.45 -3.85 -2.83
C GLY A 159 0.84 -2.97 -1.63
N GLU A 160 0.48 -1.68 -1.65
CA GLU A 160 0.77 -0.79 -0.52
C GLU A 160 -0.13 -1.05 0.69
N ILE A 161 -1.40 -1.40 0.47
CA ILE A 161 -2.32 -1.83 1.54
C ILE A 161 -1.76 -3.07 2.24
N GLU A 162 -1.28 -4.06 1.49
CA GLU A 162 -0.68 -5.27 2.07
C GLU A 162 0.57 -4.94 2.90
N LYS A 163 1.49 -4.12 2.37
CA LYS A 163 2.68 -3.66 3.11
C LYS A 163 2.30 -2.92 4.39
N THR A 164 1.33 -2.01 4.31
CA THR A 164 0.85 -1.24 5.48
C THR A 164 0.17 -2.14 6.50
N ARG A 165 -0.64 -3.11 6.07
CA ARG A 165 -1.26 -4.12 6.93
C ARG A 165 -0.21 -4.93 7.68
N ARG A 166 0.84 -5.40 7.00
CA ARG A 166 1.93 -6.14 7.65
C ARG A 166 2.64 -5.29 8.71
N ARG A 167 2.89 -3.99 8.44
CA ARG A 167 3.50 -3.07 9.40
C ARG A 167 2.59 -2.81 10.61
N VAL A 168 1.29 -2.61 10.40
CA VAL A 168 0.31 -2.44 11.48
C VAL A 168 0.26 -3.67 12.37
N ASN A 169 0.17 -4.87 11.78
CA ASN A 169 0.14 -6.13 12.51
C ASN A 169 1.44 -6.37 13.31
N ALA A 170 2.60 -6.06 12.74
CA ALA A 170 3.88 -6.18 13.43
C ALA A 170 3.97 -5.22 14.64
N LEU A 171 3.48 -4.00 14.51
CA LEU A 171 3.42 -3.05 15.63
C LEU A 171 2.46 -3.52 16.71
N GLU A 172 1.26 -3.96 16.34
CA GLU A 172 0.19 -4.31 17.27
C GLU A 172 0.47 -5.60 18.04
N HIS A 173 0.92 -6.63 17.36
CA HIS A 173 1.03 -7.97 17.94
C HIS A 173 2.44 -8.34 18.40
N VAL A 174 3.48 -7.65 17.91
CA VAL A 174 4.86 -7.97 18.26
C VAL A 174 5.53 -6.83 19.02
N MET A 175 5.66 -5.66 18.43
CA MET A 175 6.50 -4.59 18.97
C MET A 175 5.91 -3.94 20.23
N ILE A 176 4.63 -3.58 20.21
CA ILE A 176 3.99 -2.91 21.35
C ILE A 176 3.96 -3.83 22.58
N PRO A 177 3.48 -5.09 22.51
CA PRO A 177 3.51 -5.99 23.65
C PRO A 177 4.92 -6.28 24.15
N GLN A 178 5.88 -6.43 23.24
CA GLN A 178 7.28 -6.67 23.61
C GLN A 178 7.89 -5.50 24.39
N TYR A 179 7.59 -4.26 23.99
CA TYR A 179 8.00 -3.08 24.75
C TYR A 179 7.33 -3.01 26.14
N GLU A 180 6.04 -3.31 26.23
CA GLU A 180 5.29 -3.29 27.48
C GLU A 180 5.84 -4.33 28.48
N GLU A 181 6.06 -5.57 28.03
CA GLU A 181 6.65 -6.62 28.86
C GLU A 181 8.08 -6.27 29.32
N THR A 182 8.90 -5.73 28.40
CA THR A 182 10.28 -5.33 28.74
C THR A 182 10.31 -4.16 29.73
N ILE A 183 9.46 -3.16 29.56
CA ILE A 183 9.31 -2.04 30.50
C ILE A 183 8.91 -2.56 31.88
N LYS A 184 7.94 -3.48 31.95
CA LYS A 184 7.51 -4.10 33.21
C LYS A 184 8.65 -4.86 33.87
N TYR A 185 9.40 -5.64 33.11
CA TYR A 185 10.57 -6.38 33.62
C TYR A 185 11.64 -5.45 34.18
N ILE A 186 12.02 -4.38 33.45
CA ILE A 186 13.02 -3.42 33.90
C ILE A 186 12.54 -2.67 35.13
N SER A 187 11.26 -2.26 35.20
CA SER A 187 10.70 -1.61 36.38
C SER A 187 10.82 -2.51 37.60
N MET A 188 10.39 -3.77 37.49
CA MET A 188 10.51 -4.72 38.61
C MET A 188 11.97 -4.93 39.07
N LYS A 189 12.93 -4.98 38.15
CA LYS A 189 14.36 -5.11 38.49
C LYS A 189 14.92 -3.87 39.14
N LEU A 190 14.52 -2.68 38.74
CA LEU A 190 14.93 -1.43 39.39
C LEU A 190 14.34 -1.31 40.78
N ASP A 191 13.07 -1.64 40.97
CA ASP A 191 12.40 -1.63 42.29
C ASP A 191 13.06 -2.60 43.25
N GLU A 192 13.43 -3.82 42.80
CA GLU A 192 14.16 -4.80 43.61
C GLU A 192 15.57 -4.32 43.99
N ASN A 193 16.29 -3.70 43.07
CA ASN A 193 17.60 -3.11 43.36
C ASN A 193 17.50 -1.97 44.38
N GLU A 194 16.49 -1.09 44.27
CA GLU A 194 16.25 -0.02 45.23
C GLU A 194 15.93 -0.60 46.62
N ARG A 195 15.05 -1.60 46.70
CA ARG A 195 14.71 -2.29 47.92
C ARG A 195 15.94 -2.93 48.58
N SER A 196 16.74 -3.66 47.77
CA SER A 196 17.98 -4.28 48.25
C SER A 196 18.98 -3.25 48.77
N THR A 197 19.14 -2.13 48.09
CA THR A 197 20.02 -1.04 48.47
C THR A 197 19.55 -0.38 49.77
N THR A 198 18.26 -0.11 49.91
CA THR A 198 17.67 0.47 51.12
C THR A 198 17.85 -0.45 52.31
N THR A 199 17.64 -1.76 52.16
CA THR A 199 17.85 -2.75 53.21
C THR A 199 19.33 -2.81 53.66
N ARG A 200 20.27 -2.76 52.70
CA ARG A 200 21.71 -2.72 53.01
C ARG A 200 22.09 -1.44 53.76
N LEU A 201 21.56 -0.28 53.34
CA LEU A 201 21.82 1.00 54.03
C LEU A 201 21.26 1.01 55.45
N MET A 202 20.06 0.44 55.68
CA MET A 202 19.50 0.29 57.04
C MET A 202 20.42 -0.55 57.91
N LYS A 203 20.88 -1.69 57.39
CA LYS A 203 21.79 -2.56 58.16
C LYS A 203 23.15 -1.90 58.47
N VAL A 204 23.72 -1.14 57.51
CA VAL A 204 24.95 -0.36 57.76
C VAL A 204 24.71 0.71 58.80
N LYS A 205 23.57 1.42 58.77
CA LYS A 205 23.21 2.40 59.79
C LYS A 205 23.10 1.76 61.17
N ASP A 206 22.44 0.61 61.30
CA ASP A 206 22.30 -0.10 62.57
C ASP A 206 23.66 -0.53 63.10
N MET A 207 24.57 -1.06 62.28
CA MET A 207 25.96 -1.38 62.74
C MET A 207 26.74 -0.15 63.16
N MET A 208 26.58 1.00 62.51
CA MET A 208 27.24 2.25 62.91
C MET A 208 26.71 2.75 64.26
N LEU A 209 25.40 2.62 64.51
CA LEU A 209 24.82 2.99 65.83
C LEU A 209 25.28 2.07 66.96
N GLU A 210 25.36 0.76 66.70
CA GLU A 210 25.91 -0.20 67.68
C GLU A 210 27.39 0.12 68.02
N GLN A 211 28.20 0.44 66.99
CA GLN A 211 29.59 0.85 67.23
C GLN A 211 29.71 2.17 68.01
N ALA A 212 28.85 3.16 67.74
CA ALA A 212 28.81 4.43 68.44
C ALA A 212 28.41 4.21 69.91
N HIS A 213 27.38 3.40 70.15
CA HIS A 213 27.01 3.05 71.55
C HIS A 213 28.10 2.28 72.33
N HIS A 214 28.88 1.44 71.63
CA HIS A 214 29.99 0.71 72.27
C HIS A 214 31.17 1.61 72.55
N TYR A 215 31.29 2.78 71.87
CA TYR A 215 32.33 3.77 72.14
C TYR A 215 31.96 4.75 73.29
N ASP A 216 30.66 4.96 73.54
CA ASP A 216 30.14 5.84 74.61
C ASP A 216 30.05 5.14 75.99
N ASP A 217 30.45 3.86 76.10
CA ASP A 217 30.49 3.13 77.36
C ASP A 217 31.95 2.79 77.73
N PRO A 218 32.79 3.80 78.14
CA PRO A 218 34.20 3.60 78.52
C PRO A 218 34.39 3.02 79.86
N PHE A 219 33.33 2.80 80.69
CA PHE A 219 33.37 2.17 82.03
C PHE A 219 32.23 1.16 82.12
N GLY A 220 32.35 0.01 81.45
CA GLY A 220 31.57 -1.17 81.76
C GLY A 220 31.90 -1.70 83.13
N MET A 221 31.12 -1.33 84.18
CA MET A 221 30.93 -2.07 85.39
C MET A 221 29.60 -2.82 85.34
#